data_a1b4f13efcadafdfe72ebe0a1875d5b6
#
_entry.id   a1b4f13efcadafdfe72ebe0a1875d5b6
#
_cell.length_a   1.000
_cell.length_b   1.000
_cell.length_c   1.000
_cell.angle_alpha   90.00
_cell.angle_beta   90.00
_cell.angle_gamma   90.00
#
_symmetry.space_group_name_H-M   'P 1'
#
loop_
_entity.id
_entity.type
_entity.pdbx_description
1 polymer ?
#
loop_
_entity_poly.entity_id
_entity_poly.type
_entity_poly.pdbx_seq_one_letter_code
_entity_poly.pdbx_strand_id
1 'polypeptide(L)'
;MDKFEEIRPYYDHEVESKLRELASNKKVINAFLHSRGYHNTFLNSFLGLFLSFYLNRRFKKIKSIHQYQNMYEKIMEKIIKDTSSGFTYNGLENLQENTSYLFISNHRDITLDPAFLNLLLR
;
A
#
# COMPACT_ATOMS: atom_id res chain seq x y z
N MET A 1 -30.07 -4.92 0.57
CA MET A 1 -28.66 -5.31 0.77
C MET A 1 -27.93 -4.95 -0.50
N ASP A 2 -26.96 -4.04 -0.42
CA ASP A 2 -26.21 -3.61 -1.61
C ASP A 2 -25.39 -4.81 -2.12
N LYS A 3 -25.57 -5.16 -3.39
CA LYS A 3 -24.89 -6.30 -4.04
C LYS A 3 -23.38 -6.13 -4.07
N PHE A 4 -22.89 -4.91 -3.90
CA PHE A 4 -21.48 -4.55 -3.99
C PHE A 4 -20.84 -4.19 -2.64
N GLU A 5 -21.55 -4.40 -1.52
CA GLU A 5 -21.05 -4.07 -0.19
C GLU A 5 -19.73 -4.78 0.15
N GLU A 6 -19.55 -6.01 -0.33
CA GLU A 6 -18.32 -6.81 -0.09
C GLU A 6 -17.10 -6.30 -0.83
N ILE A 7 -17.27 -5.55 -1.92
CA ILE A 7 -16.20 -5.07 -2.80
C ILE A 7 -16.07 -3.54 -2.83
N ARG A 8 -16.79 -2.84 -1.98
CA ARG A 8 -16.69 -1.39 -1.86
C ARG A 8 -15.33 -0.94 -1.31
N PRO A 9 -14.91 0.29 -1.58
CA PRO A 9 -13.77 0.89 -0.89
C PRO A 9 -13.99 0.96 0.63
N TYR A 10 -12.91 0.87 1.39
CA TYR A 10 -12.98 1.09 2.84
C TYR A 10 -13.30 2.54 3.17
N TYR A 11 -13.99 2.75 4.30
CA TYR A 11 -14.18 4.08 4.88
C TYR A 11 -13.06 4.42 5.86
N ASP A 12 -12.88 5.69 6.15
CA ASP A 12 -11.83 6.17 7.06
C ASP A 12 -11.85 5.48 8.43
N HIS A 13 -13.03 5.26 9.00
CA HIS A 13 -13.17 4.61 10.29
C HIS A 13 -12.76 3.14 10.33
N GLU A 14 -12.64 2.49 9.17
CA GLU A 14 -12.22 1.09 9.04
C GLU A 14 -10.70 0.94 8.89
N VAL A 15 -10.00 2.01 8.47
CA VAL A 15 -8.58 1.97 8.10
C VAL A 15 -7.70 1.44 9.23
N GLU A 16 -7.87 1.97 10.46
CA GLU A 16 -7.06 1.50 11.59
C GLU A 16 -7.25 0.01 11.84
N SER A 17 -8.49 -0.47 11.86
CA SER A 17 -8.79 -1.88 12.14
C SER A 17 -8.21 -2.80 11.06
N LYS A 18 -8.32 -2.42 9.80
CA LYS A 18 -7.79 -3.20 8.67
C LYS A 18 -6.26 -3.22 8.63
N LEU A 19 -5.60 -2.10 8.92
CA LEU A 19 -4.15 -2.05 9.03
C LEU A 19 -3.63 -2.90 10.19
N ARG A 20 -4.34 -2.92 11.32
CA ARG A 20 -3.97 -3.77 12.46
C ARG A 20 -4.18 -5.25 12.17
N GLU A 21 -5.27 -5.60 11.49
CA GLU A 21 -5.51 -6.96 11.00
C GLU A 21 -4.35 -7.41 10.11
N LEU A 22 -3.96 -6.59 9.14
CA LEU A 22 -2.81 -6.83 8.25
C LEU A 22 -1.51 -7.01 9.03
N ALA A 23 -1.21 -6.10 9.96
CA ALA A 23 -0.01 -6.14 10.78
C ALA A 23 0.07 -7.34 11.73
N SER A 24 -1.07 -7.96 12.04
CA SER A 24 -1.17 -9.14 12.90
C SER A 24 -1.28 -10.45 12.09
N ASN A 25 -1.40 -10.37 10.77
CA ASN A 25 -1.53 -11.53 9.91
C ASN A 25 -0.18 -12.25 9.76
N LYS A 26 -0.07 -13.44 10.34
CA LYS A 26 1.17 -14.25 10.31
C LYS A 26 1.67 -14.56 8.90
N LYS A 27 0.76 -14.76 7.93
CA LYS A 27 1.15 -15.05 6.54
C LYS A 27 1.82 -13.83 5.90
N VAL A 28 1.27 -12.64 6.12
CA VAL A 28 1.84 -11.37 5.61
C VAL A 28 3.19 -11.10 6.25
N ILE A 29 3.30 -11.23 7.57
CA ILE A 29 4.55 -11.03 8.32
C ILE A 29 5.63 -12.02 7.84
N ASN A 30 5.29 -13.28 7.69
CA ASN A 30 6.23 -14.29 7.21
C ASN A 30 6.65 -14.04 5.76
N ALA A 31 5.73 -13.69 4.87
CA ALA A 31 6.05 -13.33 3.48
C ALA A 31 7.02 -12.14 3.43
N PHE A 32 6.81 -11.13 4.25
CA PHE A 32 7.72 -9.99 4.36
C PHE A 32 9.11 -10.40 4.87
N LEU A 33 9.20 -11.23 5.91
CA LEU A 33 10.48 -11.72 6.43
C LEU A 33 11.21 -12.57 5.39
N HIS A 34 10.50 -13.46 4.69
CA HIS A 34 11.05 -14.27 3.61
C HIS A 34 11.61 -13.41 2.46
N SER A 35 10.91 -12.35 2.05
CA SER A 35 11.39 -11.42 1.02
C SER A 35 12.68 -10.69 1.41
N ARG A 36 12.98 -10.62 2.72
CA ARG A 36 14.21 -10.06 3.28
C ARG A 36 15.30 -11.09 3.55
N GLY A 37 15.11 -12.36 3.11
CA GLY A 37 16.08 -13.44 3.24
C GLY A 37 16.05 -14.18 4.59
N TYR A 38 15.06 -13.92 5.43
CA TYR A 38 14.90 -14.67 6.69
C TYR A 38 14.11 -15.94 6.44
N HIS A 39 14.79 -17.09 6.39
CA HIS A 39 14.18 -18.40 6.10
C HIS A 39 14.11 -19.34 7.33
N ASN A 40 14.68 -18.95 8.44
CA ASN A 40 14.68 -19.75 9.67
C ASN A 40 13.36 -19.59 10.42
N THR A 41 12.60 -20.66 10.56
CA THR A 41 11.24 -20.66 11.14
C THR A 41 11.22 -20.17 12.60
N PHE A 42 12.20 -20.56 13.39
CA PHE A 42 12.27 -20.14 14.81
C PHE A 42 12.59 -18.66 14.93
N LEU A 43 13.59 -18.18 14.18
CA LEU A 43 13.96 -16.78 14.15
C LEU A 43 12.81 -15.91 13.60
N ASN A 44 12.12 -16.40 12.58
CA ASN A 44 10.96 -15.70 11.97
C ASN A 44 9.81 -15.56 12.96
N SER A 45 9.58 -16.52 13.84
CA SER A 45 8.52 -16.41 14.84
C SER A 45 8.82 -15.27 15.83
N PHE A 46 10.06 -15.13 16.28
CA PHE A 46 10.47 -14.06 17.19
C PHE A 46 10.48 -12.70 16.49
N LEU A 47 11.12 -12.60 15.32
CA LEU A 47 11.16 -11.38 14.52
C LEU A 47 9.77 -10.96 14.07
N GLY A 48 8.90 -11.92 13.75
CA GLY A 48 7.51 -11.67 13.37
C GLY A 48 6.68 -11.03 14.45
N LEU A 49 6.84 -11.46 15.71
CA LEU A 49 6.18 -10.83 16.86
C LEU A 49 6.64 -9.39 17.05
N PHE A 50 7.95 -9.15 16.96
CA PHE A 50 8.51 -7.81 17.09
C PHE A 50 8.07 -6.89 15.96
N LEU A 51 8.10 -7.39 14.71
CA LEU A 51 7.63 -6.66 13.53
C LEU A 51 6.14 -6.34 13.62
N SER A 52 5.31 -7.32 14.01
CA SER A 52 3.88 -7.13 14.22
C SER A 52 3.61 -6.05 15.26
N PHE A 53 4.29 -6.10 16.41
CA PHE A 53 4.18 -5.07 17.45
C PHE A 53 4.58 -3.68 16.95
N TYR A 54 5.69 -3.58 16.23
CA TYR A 54 6.17 -2.32 15.64
C TYR A 54 5.17 -1.76 14.63
N LEU A 55 4.68 -2.58 13.70
CA LEU A 55 3.70 -2.19 12.70
C LEU A 55 2.38 -1.75 13.34
N ASN A 56 1.86 -2.51 14.31
CA ASN A 56 0.64 -2.15 15.02
C ASN A 56 0.77 -0.79 15.73
N ARG A 57 1.92 -0.52 16.37
CA ARG A 57 2.18 0.77 16.99
C ARG A 57 2.22 1.91 15.97
N ARG A 58 2.78 1.66 14.80
CA ARG A 58 2.90 2.64 13.73
C ARG A 58 1.56 2.91 13.04
N PHE A 59 0.81 1.85 12.74
CA PHE A 59 -0.49 1.93 12.08
C PHE A 59 -1.58 2.54 12.97
N LYS A 60 -1.46 2.44 14.27
CA LYS A 60 -2.37 3.12 15.22
C LYS A 60 -2.49 4.63 14.99
N LYS A 61 -1.48 5.24 14.36
CA LYS A 61 -1.47 6.68 14.05
C LYS A 61 -2.20 7.01 12.75
N ILE A 62 -2.55 6.01 11.94
CA ILE A 62 -3.22 6.18 10.64
C ILE A 62 -4.71 6.00 10.85
N LYS A 63 -5.49 7.07 10.64
CA LYS A 63 -6.92 7.13 10.94
C LYS A 63 -7.78 7.37 9.71
N SER A 64 -7.17 7.63 8.54
CA SER A 64 -7.88 7.88 7.30
C SER A 64 -7.17 7.27 6.10
N ILE A 65 -7.91 7.07 5.03
CA ILE A 65 -7.38 6.63 3.74
C ILE A 65 -6.31 7.60 3.25
N HIS A 66 -6.55 8.90 3.38
CA HIS A 66 -5.58 9.92 2.98
C HIS A 66 -4.24 9.80 3.74
N GLN A 67 -4.27 9.57 5.07
CA GLN A 67 -3.04 9.36 5.84
C GLN A 67 -2.30 8.08 5.42
N TYR A 68 -3.03 7.01 5.09
CA TYR A 68 -2.46 5.79 4.55
C TYR A 68 -1.80 6.02 3.19
N GLN A 69 -2.48 6.72 2.30
CA GLN A 69 -1.96 7.08 0.98
C GLN A 69 -0.69 7.93 1.08
N ASN A 70 -0.66 8.95 1.98
CA ASN A 70 0.53 9.77 2.23
C ASN A 70 1.73 8.95 2.74
N MET A 71 1.48 7.92 3.53
CA MET A 71 2.54 7.00 3.95
C MET A 71 3.07 6.20 2.75
N TYR A 72 2.16 5.70 1.90
CA TYR A 72 2.50 4.91 0.73
C TYR A 72 3.27 5.71 -0.32
N GLU A 73 2.86 6.95 -0.56
CA GLU A 73 3.54 7.90 -1.44
C GLU A 73 5.04 8.03 -1.11
N LYS A 74 5.36 8.29 0.15
CA LYS A 74 6.76 8.40 0.59
C LYS A 74 7.58 7.13 0.35
N ILE A 75 6.93 5.97 0.44
CA ILE A 75 7.56 4.69 0.13
C ILE A 75 7.83 4.60 -1.39
N MET A 76 6.85 4.98 -2.20
CA MET A 76 6.98 4.95 -3.67
C MET A 76 8.02 5.95 -4.18
N GLU A 77 8.02 7.18 -3.67
CA GLU A 77 9.06 8.17 -3.99
C GLU A 77 10.46 7.64 -3.68
N LYS A 78 10.62 7.00 -2.52
CA LYS A 78 11.90 6.39 -2.15
C LYS A 78 12.28 5.26 -3.11
N ILE A 79 11.35 4.37 -3.47
CA ILE A 79 11.59 3.28 -4.43
C ILE A 79 12.04 3.87 -5.76
N ILE A 80 11.31 4.84 -6.30
CA ILE A 80 11.65 5.49 -7.58
C ILE A 80 13.07 6.07 -7.51
N LYS A 81 13.38 6.82 -6.45
CA LYS A 81 14.68 7.44 -6.27
C LYS A 81 15.83 6.42 -6.18
N ASP A 82 15.60 5.31 -5.48
CA ASP A 82 16.64 4.33 -5.21
C ASP A 82 16.84 3.32 -6.37
N THR A 83 15.83 3.15 -7.24
CA THR A 83 15.82 2.09 -8.26
C THR A 83 15.73 2.57 -9.71
N SER A 84 15.57 3.87 -9.93
CA SER A 84 15.44 4.43 -11.29
C SER A 84 16.25 5.71 -11.46
N SER A 85 16.57 6.04 -12.71
CA SER A 85 17.21 7.31 -13.08
C SER A 85 16.24 8.50 -13.11
N GLY A 86 14.96 8.24 -12.91
CA GLY A 86 13.90 9.23 -12.91
C GLY A 86 12.57 8.62 -13.31
N PHE A 87 11.52 9.41 -13.12
CA PHE A 87 10.15 9.05 -13.47
C PHE A 87 9.55 10.18 -14.29
N THR A 88 9.16 9.88 -15.53
CA THR A 88 8.58 10.85 -16.46
C THR A 88 7.18 10.41 -16.85
N TYR A 89 6.30 11.37 -17.06
CA TYR A 89 4.93 11.14 -17.47
C TYR A 89 4.46 12.25 -18.42
N ASN A 90 3.43 11.96 -19.19
CA ASN A 90 2.77 12.90 -20.09
C ASN A 90 1.25 12.68 -20.01
N GLY A 91 0.47 13.69 -20.34
CA GLY A 91 -0.98 13.57 -20.51
C GLY A 91 -1.81 13.95 -19.29
N LEU A 92 -1.21 14.33 -18.15
CA LEU A 92 -1.97 14.84 -17.00
C LEU A 92 -2.71 16.13 -17.33
N GLU A 93 -2.16 16.94 -18.23
CA GLU A 93 -2.78 18.16 -18.75
C GLU A 93 -4.11 17.94 -19.46
N ASN A 94 -4.40 16.69 -19.87
CA ASN A 94 -5.67 16.32 -20.50
C ASN A 94 -6.76 15.96 -19.47
N LEU A 95 -6.41 15.86 -18.19
CA LEU A 95 -7.36 15.57 -17.13
C LEU A 95 -7.96 16.87 -16.59
N GLN A 96 -9.26 16.84 -16.34
CA GLN A 96 -9.98 17.97 -15.75
C GLN A 96 -10.20 17.70 -14.27
N GLU A 97 -10.00 18.72 -13.45
CA GLU A 97 -10.31 18.65 -12.03
C GLU A 97 -11.80 18.34 -11.80
N ASN A 98 -12.08 17.64 -10.72
CA ASN A 98 -13.43 17.24 -10.32
C ASN A 98 -14.20 16.37 -11.32
N THR A 99 -13.48 15.72 -12.25
CA THR A 99 -14.06 14.76 -13.20
C THR A 99 -13.64 13.35 -12.85
N SER A 100 -14.60 12.42 -12.89
CA SER A 100 -14.31 11.00 -12.67
C SER A 100 -13.77 10.36 -13.95
N TYR A 101 -12.67 9.64 -13.86
CA TYR A 101 -12.02 8.94 -14.96
C TYR A 101 -11.93 7.44 -14.70
N LEU A 102 -12.10 6.66 -15.75
CA LEU A 102 -11.75 5.24 -15.78
C LEU A 102 -10.43 5.07 -16.53
N PHE A 103 -9.39 4.63 -15.82
CA PHE A 103 -8.09 4.37 -16.41
C PHE A 103 -7.99 2.92 -16.87
N ILE A 104 -7.65 2.72 -18.13
CA ILE A 104 -7.42 1.39 -18.72
C ILE A 104 -5.96 1.37 -19.20
N SER A 105 -5.18 0.42 -18.70
CA SER A 105 -3.77 0.29 -19.03
C SER A 105 -3.37 -1.13 -19.37
N ASN A 106 -2.27 -1.27 -20.10
CA ASN A 106 -1.61 -2.57 -20.26
C ASN A 106 -1.01 -3.00 -18.91
N HIS A 107 -1.25 -4.23 -18.56
CA HIS A 107 -0.81 -4.79 -17.29
C HIS A 107 0.59 -5.40 -17.42
N ARG A 108 1.62 -4.59 -17.18
CA ARG A 108 3.01 -5.06 -17.15
C ARG A 108 3.43 -5.50 -15.75
N ASP A 109 3.06 -4.73 -14.74
CA ASP A 109 3.38 -5.02 -13.34
C ASP A 109 2.15 -4.81 -12.46
N ILE A 110 1.75 -5.87 -11.73
CA ILE A 110 0.55 -5.88 -10.89
C ILE A 110 0.58 -4.80 -9.80
N THR A 111 1.76 -4.48 -9.31
CA THR A 111 1.93 -3.59 -8.16
C THR A 111 2.35 -2.19 -8.59
N LEU A 112 3.31 -2.09 -9.51
CA LEU A 112 3.92 -0.81 -9.86
C LEU A 112 3.03 0.04 -10.75
N ASP A 113 2.32 -0.55 -11.73
CA ASP A 113 1.48 0.22 -12.63
C ASP A 113 0.37 1.00 -11.89
N PRO A 114 -0.45 0.38 -11.01
CA PRO A 114 -1.44 1.12 -10.23
C PRO A 114 -0.80 2.05 -9.19
N ALA A 115 0.39 1.70 -8.67
CA ALA A 115 1.09 2.53 -7.71
C ALA A 115 1.58 3.84 -8.34
N PHE A 116 2.16 3.78 -9.54
CA PHE A 116 2.58 4.97 -10.28
C PHE A 116 1.40 5.84 -10.69
N LEU A 117 0.31 5.24 -11.15
CA LEU A 117 -0.91 5.98 -11.47
C LEU A 117 -1.45 6.72 -10.24
N ASN A 118 -1.54 6.04 -9.10
CA ASN A 118 -1.97 6.68 -7.85
C ASN A 118 -1.02 7.81 -7.41
N LEU A 119 0.28 7.68 -7.64
CA LEU A 119 1.25 8.73 -7.31
C LEU A 119 1.06 9.97 -8.18
N LEU A 120 0.69 9.80 -9.46
CA LEU A 120 0.50 10.89 -10.41
C LEU A 120 -0.82 11.64 -10.24
N LEU A 121 -1.85 10.95 -9.76
CA LEU A 121 -3.22 11.51 -9.65
C LEU A 121 -3.50 12.20 -8.30
N ARG A 122 -2.49 12.41 -7.51
CA ARG A 122 -2.54 13.15 -6.23
C ARG A 122 -1.99 14.56 -6.42
#